data_63b80a3846905f248dc10e516d935107
#
_entry.id   63b80a3846905f248dc10e516d935107
#
_cell.length_a   1.000
_cell.length_b   1.000
_cell.length_c   1.000
_cell.angle_alpha   90.00
_cell.angle_beta   90.00
_cell.angle_gamma   90.00
#
_symmetry.space_group_name_H-M   'P 1'
#
loop_
_entity.id
_entity.type
_entity.pdbx_description
1 polymer ?
#
loop_
_entity_poly.entity_id
_entity_poly.type
_entity_poly.pdbx_seq_one_letter_code
_entity_poly.pdbx_strand_id
1 'polypeptide(L)'
;MATRVGMVSLGCPKNQVDAEHMLYDLHKEGFQIVSDAALSDVVIINTCGFIESAKQEAIDTILEFCTLKQEGRIKAVIATGCLAERYRDEMKKEIPELDAVVGIGSNGKICDIIREILLDKQAVCSYGAKTELSMEGGRIISTEPFYAYIKIAEGCSNNCTYCAIPSIRGKYRSRRMEDVVKEARWLAENGVTELVVVAQDTTRYGEDIYGKSMLPELLTALCEIDGFKWIRTLYCYPERITDELLDVIAKEDKLVKYLDMPIQHCDKTILKRMNRRGDRETLTALIKKIREKIPNVTLRTTLITGFPGETKEQFEELCEFVKEIRFERLGCFAYSPEEGTPAEKFEDQVPLKDRERRAEIIMEEQMIISDSLNEAALDSEVEVVCVGLDRYAECYYGRSQADAPEIDGKIFFLSEDKVRVVEYVKVKIDDTMDYDLIGSKM
;
A
#
# COMPACT_ATOMS: atom_id res chain seq x y z
N MET A 1 7.30 36.63 -3.35
CA MET A 1 6.99 35.43 -4.14
C MET A 1 6.41 34.40 -3.21
N ALA A 2 5.47 33.57 -3.66
CA ALA A 2 4.97 32.48 -2.84
C ALA A 2 6.08 31.45 -2.59
N THR A 3 6.12 30.87 -1.38
CA THR A 3 7.09 29.82 -1.03
C THR A 3 6.77 28.57 -1.81
N ARG A 4 7.75 28.01 -2.52
CA ARG A 4 7.62 26.77 -3.27
C ARG A 4 7.86 25.58 -2.34
N VAL A 5 6.94 24.63 -2.34
CA VAL A 5 7.01 23.40 -1.52
C VAL A 5 6.99 22.19 -2.43
N GLY A 6 7.98 21.32 -2.29
CA GLY A 6 8.04 19.99 -2.88
C GLY A 6 7.75 18.92 -1.85
N MET A 7 7.13 17.83 -2.26
CA MET A 7 6.88 16.67 -1.40
C MET A 7 7.42 15.40 -2.04
N VAL A 8 8.16 14.63 -1.26
CA VAL A 8 8.57 13.26 -1.58
C VAL A 8 7.79 12.34 -0.65
N SER A 9 6.91 11.51 -1.22
CA SER A 9 6.11 10.57 -0.43
C SER A 9 6.64 9.15 -0.65
N LEU A 10 7.15 8.56 0.42
CA LEU A 10 7.70 7.20 0.43
C LEU A 10 6.74 6.23 1.11
N GLY A 11 6.81 4.96 0.72
CA GLY A 11 6.11 3.87 1.39
C GLY A 11 4.72 3.56 0.81
N CYS A 12 3.72 3.39 1.66
CA CYS A 12 2.47 2.72 1.30
C CYS A 12 1.35 3.70 0.88
N PRO A 13 0.27 3.19 0.23
CA PRO A 13 -0.90 4.00 -0.17
C PRO A 13 -1.52 4.83 0.97
N LYS A 14 -1.50 4.34 2.22
CA LYS A 14 -2.02 5.11 3.36
C LYS A 14 -1.19 6.35 3.64
N ASN A 15 0.13 6.23 3.51
CA ASN A 15 1.06 7.35 3.67
C ASN A 15 0.91 8.38 2.53
N GLN A 16 0.63 7.90 1.33
CA GLN A 16 0.36 8.76 0.17
C GLN A 16 -0.92 9.59 0.36
N VAL A 17 -2.01 9.00 0.85
CA VAL A 17 -3.23 9.75 1.18
C VAL A 17 -2.96 10.85 2.22
N ASP A 18 -2.11 10.56 3.23
CA ASP A 18 -1.71 11.58 4.22
C ASP A 18 -0.93 12.74 3.55
N ALA A 19 -0.06 12.44 2.59
CA ALA A 19 0.67 13.44 1.81
C ALA A 19 -0.28 14.32 0.97
N GLU A 20 -1.28 13.73 0.33
CA GLU A 20 -2.26 14.44 -0.50
C GLU A 20 -3.14 15.41 0.30
N HIS A 21 -3.49 15.07 1.55
CA HIS A 21 -4.13 16.01 2.47
C HIS A 21 -3.20 17.18 2.82
N MET A 22 -1.93 16.92 3.14
CA MET A 22 -0.96 17.99 3.41
C MET A 22 -0.75 18.90 2.20
N LEU A 23 -0.66 18.34 0.98
CA LEU A 23 -0.55 19.11 -0.25
C LEU A 23 -1.76 20.04 -0.47
N TYR A 24 -2.96 19.56 -0.16
CA TYR A 24 -4.17 20.38 -0.24
C TYR A 24 -4.13 21.55 0.77
N ASP A 25 -3.76 21.27 2.02
CA ASP A 25 -3.67 22.32 3.05
C ASP A 25 -2.61 23.36 2.69
N LEU A 26 -1.46 22.95 2.17
CA LEU A 26 -0.41 23.85 1.68
C LEU A 26 -0.91 24.72 0.54
N HIS A 27 -1.59 24.14 -0.45
CA HIS A 27 -2.14 24.89 -1.58
C HIS A 27 -3.18 25.93 -1.12
N LYS A 28 -4.09 25.50 -0.25
CA LYS A 28 -5.13 26.37 0.34
C LYS A 28 -4.55 27.57 1.10
N GLU A 29 -3.44 27.36 1.78
CA GLU A 29 -2.71 28.39 2.55
C GLU A 29 -1.75 29.23 1.70
N GLY A 30 -1.78 29.08 0.36
CA GLY A 30 -1.09 29.93 -0.59
C GLY A 30 0.36 29.53 -0.89
N PHE A 31 0.79 28.33 -0.50
CA PHE A 31 2.07 27.76 -0.92
C PHE A 31 1.98 27.30 -2.39
N GLN A 32 3.07 27.44 -3.13
CA GLN A 32 3.17 26.93 -4.49
C GLN A 32 3.71 25.49 -4.46
N ILE A 33 2.86 24.52 -4.81
CA ILE A 33 3.29 23.13 -4.93
C ILE A 33 4.08 22.96 -6.22
N VAL A 34 5.24 22.30 -6.13
CA VAL A 34 6.09 21.96 -7.28
C VAL A 34 6.30 20.44 -7.36
N SER A 35 6.26 19.90 -8.57
CA SER A 35 6.40 18.47 -8.83
C SER A 35 7.84 17.96 -8.62
N ASP A 36 8.84 18.79 -8.98
CA ASP A 36 10.23 18.46 -8.71
C ASP A 36 10.65 19.09 -7.37
N ALA A 37 10.79 18.23 -6.35
CA ALA A 37 11.15 18.66 -5.01
C ALA A 37 12.52 19.35 -4.95
N ALA A 38 13.47 19.02 -5.84
CA ALA A 38 14.78 19.66 -5.90
C ALA A 38 14.73 21.13 -6.38
N LEU A 39 13.60 21.57 -6.96
CA LEU A 39 13.37 22.95 -7.41
C LEU A 39 12.55 23.78 -6.40
N SER A 40 12.25 23.23 -5.23
CA SER A 40 11.44 23.88 -4.19
C SER A 40 12.28 24.76 -3.25
N ASP A 41 11.61 25.58 -2.46
CA ASP A 41 12.22 26.30 -1.35
C ASP A 41 12.23 25.44 -0.08
N VAL A 42 11.20 24.62 0.12
CA VAL A 42 11.02 23.70 1.24
C VAL A 42 10.68 22.33 0.72
N VAL A 43 11.36 21.30 1.21
CA VAL A 43 11.06 19.90 0.89
C VAL A 43 10.46 19.21 2.11
N ILE A 44 9.33 18.53 1.90
CA ILE A 44 8.71 17.65 2.88
C ILE A 44 8.94 16.22 2.45
N ILE A 45 9.56 15.41 3.29
CA ILE A 45 9.78 13.99 3.05
C ILE A 45 8.81 13.23 3.96
N ASN A 46 7.77 12.65 3.35
CA ASN A 46 6.79 11.83 4.03
C ASN A 46 7.29 10.38 4.05
N THR A 47 7.87 9.99 5.18
CA THR A 47 8.73 8.83 5.34
C THR A 47 7.97 7.53 5.66
N CYS A 48 8.53 6.39 5.24
CA CYS A 48 8.13 5.07 5.69
C CYS A 48 9.06 4.59 6.82
N GLY A 49 8.51 3.90 7.82
CA GLY A 49 9.26 3.41 8.99
C GLY A 49 8.85 1.99 9.39
N PHE A 50 8.35 1.20 8.41
CA PHE A 50 7.74 -0.10 8.70
C PHE A 50 8.76 -1.25 8.71
N ILE A 51 9.64 -1.32 7.71
CA ILE A 51 10.69 -2.35 7.59
C ILE A 51 12.04 -1.68 7.34
N GLU A 52 13.13 -2.39 7.61
CA GLU A 52 14.49 -1.86 7.55
C GLU A 52 14.84 -1.22 6.20
N SER A 53 14.53 -1.88 5.08
CA SER A 53 14.79 -1.35 3.74
C SER A 53 14.06 -0.02 3.49
N ALA A 54 12.82 0.10 3.92
CA ALA A 54 12.05 1.34 3.77
C ALA A 54 12.55 2.46 4.72
N LYS A 55 13.11 2.09 5.88
CA LYS A 55 13.79 3.06 6.77
C LYS A 55 15.07 3.59 6.10
N GLN A 56 15.88 2.70 5.52
CA GLN A 56 17.10 3.08 4.82
C GLN A 56 16.79 4.01 3.64
N GLU A 57 15.82 3.66 2.77
CA GLU A 57 15.36 4.51 1.68
C GLU A 57 14.97 5.92 2.17
N ALA A 58 14.21 5.99 3.27
CA ALA A 58 13.79 7.27 3.85
C ALA A 58 14.98 8.09 4.37
N ILE A 59 15.95 7.45 5.03
CA ILE A 59 17.17 8.12 5.54
C ILE A 59 18.01 8.62 4.37
N ASP A 60 18.26 7.79 3.36
CA ASP A 60 19.04 8.15 2.18
C ASP A 60 18.42 9.35 1.45
N THR A 61 17.10 9.33 1.27
CA THR A 61 16.37 10.46 0.68
C THR A 61 16.50 11.74 1.51
N ILE A 62 16.38 11.64 2.83
CA ILE A 62 16.57 12.80 3.73
C ILE A 62 17.99 13.38 3.57
N LEU A 63 19.01 12.54 3.58
CA LEU A 63 20.40 12.97 3.45
C LEU A 63 20.71 13.61 2.10
N GLU A 64 20.11 13.10 1.02
CA GLU A 64 20.18 13.70 -0.32
C GLU A 64 19.65 15.15 -0.29
N PHE A 65 18.46 15.39 0.25
CA PHE A 65 17.90 16.74 0.34
C PHE A 65 18.62 17.64 1.33
N CYS A 66 19.16 17.08 2.42
CA CYS A 66 20.05 17.84 3.31
C CYS A 66 21.33 18.32 2.58
N THR A 67 21.86 17.53 1.66
CA THR A 67 23.00 17.93 0.81
C THR A 67 22.60 19.09 -0.12
N LEU A 68 21.44 19.03 -0.79
CA LEU A 68 20.94 20.13 -1.62
C LEU A 68 20.71 21.41 -0.81
N LYS A 69 20.31 21.28 0.46
CA LYS A 69 20.19 22.43 1.37
C LYS A 69 21.57 23.03 1.69
N GLN A 70 22.59 22.21 1.97
CA GLN A 70 23.95 22.68 2.22
C GLN A 70 24.54 23.41 1.00
N GLU A 71 24.18 22.99 -0.21
CA GLU A 71 24.53 23.67 -1.47
C GLU A 71 23.74 24.96 -1.71
N GLY A 72 22.79 25.30 -0.84
CA GLY A 72 21.96 26.50 -0.95
C GLY A 72 20.87 26.43 -2.02
N ARG A 73 20.56 25.25 -2.55
CA ARG A 73 19.54 25.03 -3.57
C ARG A 73 18.12 25.01 -2.98
N ILE A 74 17.97 24.52 -1.78
CA ILE A 74 16.74 24.53 -0.99
C ILE A 74 16.97 25.19 0.36
N LYS A 75 15.91 25.69 1.01
CA LYS A 75 16.00 26.46 2.26
C LYS A 75 15.77 25.62 3.49
N ALA A 76 14.87 24.62 3.40
CA ALA A 76 14.50 23.77 4.53
C ALA A 76 14.12 22.35 4.12
N VAL A 77 14.45 21.39 4.98
CA VAL A 77 14.09 19.96 4.87
C VAL A 77 13.27 19.54 6.08
N ILE A 78 12.09 18.99 5.84
CA ILE A 78 11.15 18.54 6.86
C ILE A 78 10.93 17.03 6.68
N ALA A 79 11.11 16.25 7.73
CA ALA A 79 10.74 14.85 7.77
C ALA A 79 9.40 14.69 8.49
N THR A 80 8.47 13.96 7.87
CA THR A 80 7.19 13.52 8.46
C THR A 80 6.90 12.07 8.15
N GLY A 81 5.74 11.55 8.56
CA GLY A 81 5.32 10.19 8.27
C GLY A 81 5.73 9.16 9.33
N CYS A 82 5.76 7.88 8.94
CA CYS A 82 5.90 6.77 9.86
C CYS A 82 7.28 6.72 10.55
N LEU A 83 8.37 7.02 9.83
CA LEU A 83 9.70 7.02 10.41
C LEU A 83 9.85 8.18 11.40
N ALA A 84 9.42 9.37 11.00
CA ALA A 84 9.43 10.56 11.87
C ALA A 84 8.58 10.37 13.13
N GLU A 85 7.43 9.70 13.03
CA GLU A 85 6.60 9.35 14.19
C GLU A 85 7.27 8.33 15.10
N ARG A 86 7.99 7.36 14.53
CA ARG A 86 8.60 6.26 15.28
C ARG A 86 9.82 6.72 16.08
N TYR A 87 10.68 7.53 15.47
CA TYR A 87 11.99 7.93 16.05
C TYR A 87 12.07 9.37 16.57
N ARG A 88 11.14 10.23 16.22
CA ARG A 88 10.95 11.56 16.83
C ARG A 88 12.26 12.33 17.11
N ASP A 89 12.54 12.63 18.37
CA ASP A 89 13.72 13.40 18.80
C ASP A 89 15.05 12.69 18.48
N GLU A 90 15.05 11.37 18.40
CA GLU A 90 16.22 10.59 18.00
C GLU A 90 16.61 10.92 16.57
N MET A 91 15.63 10.97 15.64
CA MET A 91 15.88 11.36 14.24
C MET A 91 16.50 12.76 14.17
N LYS A 92 16.01 13.73 14.96
CA LYS A 92 16.57 15.07 14.99
C LYS A 92 17.99 15.11 15.54
N LYS A 93 18.29 14.25 16.51
CA LYS A 93 19.63 14.15 17.11
C LYS A 93 20.64 13.54 16.13
N GLU A 94 20.24 12.49 15.41
CA GLU A 94 21.11 11.78 14.46
C GLU A 94 21.24 12.52 13.10
N ILE A 95 20.22 13.31 12.71
CA ILE A 95 20.24 14.15 11.50
C ILE A 95 19.97 15.60 11.89
N PRO A 96 20.97 16.30 12.43
CA PRO A 96 20.83 17.68 12.90
C PRO A 96 20.56 18.69 11.76
N GLU A 97 20.77 18.33 10.50
CA GLU A 97 20.50 19.14 9.32
C GLU A 97 19.00 19.32 9.04
N LEU A 98 18.13 18.45 9.57
CA LEU A 98 16.68 18.59 9.43
C LEU A 98 16.20 19.90 10.09
N ASP A 99 15.35 20.64 9.42
CA ASP A 99 14.70 21.84 9.97
C ASP A 99 13.47 21.51 10.78
N ALA A 100 12.78 20.38 10.46
CA ALA A 100 11.73 19.85 11.33
C ALA A 100 11.62 18.34 11.27
N VAL A 101 11.18 17.77 12.41
CA VAL A 101 10.67 16.40 12.52
C VAL A 101 9.22 16.48 13.00
N VAL A 102 8.30 16.00 12.16
CA VAL A 102 6.86 16.15 12.35
C VAL A 102 6.22 14.77 12.49
N GLY A 103 5.68 14.47 13.67
CA GLY A 103 4.89 13.24 13.87
C GLY A 103 3.55 13.31 13.12
N ILE A 104 2.99 12.15 12.80
CA ILE A 104 1.75 12.05 12.01
C ILE A 104 0.57 12.84 12.59
N GLY A 105 0.47 12.93 13.92
CA GLY A 105 -0.55 13.72 14.60
C GLY A 105 -0.42 15.23 14.40
N SER A 106 0.72 15.71 13.87
CA SER A 106 0.95 17.12 13.58
C SER A 106 0.91 17.47 12.09
N ASN A 107 0.53 16.54 11.21
CA ASN A 107 0.44 16.79 9.76
C ASN A 107 -0.45 18.00 9.42
N GLY A 108 -1.56 18.19 10.14
CA GLY A 108 -2.44 19.35 9.98
C GLY A 108 -1.83 20.71 10.38
N LYS A 109 -0.64 20.72 10.98
CA LYS A 109 0.09 21.93 11.36
C LYS A 109 1.25 22.25 10.40
N ILE A 110 1.38 21.51 9.32
CA ILE A 110 2.54 21.60 8.40
C ILE A 110 2.76 23.02 7.86
N CYS A 111 1.69 23.75 7.58
CA CYS A 111 1.75 25.12 7.08
C CYS A 111 2.38 26.08 8.11
N ASP A 112 1.99 25.96 9.37
CA ASP A 112 2.51 26.81 10.46
C ASP A 112 3.96 26.45 10.77
N ILE A 113 4.31 25.15 10.75
CA ILE A 113 5.69 24.67 10.93
C ILE A 113 6.60 25.26 9.84
N ILE A 114 6.19 25.27 8.59
CA ILE A 114 6.98 25.89 7.50
C ILE A 114 7.18 27.38 7.74
N ARG A 115 6.11 28.09 8.14
CA ARG A 115 6.22 29.53 8.44
C ARG A 115 7.21 29.81 9.57
N GLU A 116 7.15 29.02 10.65
CA GLU A 116 8.04 29.13 11.81
C GLU A 116 9.51 28.90 11.40
N ILE A 117 9.81 27.83 10.69
CA ILE A 117 11.17 27.51 10.21
C ILE A 117 11.74 28.64 9.33
N LEU A 118 10.93 29.17 8.43
CA LEU A 118 11.38 30.22 7.50
C LEU A 118 11.60 31.57 8.20
N LEU A 119 10.87 31.86 9.30
CA LEU A 119 11.01 33.08 10.09
C LEU A 119 12.18 33.01 11.08
N ASP A 120 12.18 31.98 11.92
CA ASP A 120 13.07 31.91 13.09
C ASP A 120 14.35 31.11 12.83
N LYS A 121 14.41 30.33 11.73
CA LYS A 121 15.55 29.47 11.36
C LYS A 121 15.97 28.49 12.47
N GLN A 122 15.06 28.17 13.39
CA GLN A 122 15.26 27.17 14.41
C GLN A 122 14.57 25.87 14.02
N ALA A 123 15.20 24.77 14.38
CA ALA A 123 14.61 23.47 14.11
C ALA A 123 13.37 23.21 14.98
N VAL A 124 12.31 22.69 14.38
CA VAL A 124 11.02 22.44 15.01
C VAL A 124 10.78 20.94 15.15
N CYS A 125 10.44 20.49 16.37
CA CYS A 125 9.93 19.16 16.62
C CYS A 125 8.46 19.26 17.03
N SER A 126 7.55 18.64 16.28
CA SER A 126 6.12 18.72 16.55
C SER A 126 5.46 17.34 16.50
N TYR A 127 4.99 16.86 17.66
CA TYR A 127 4.43 15.53 17.83
C TYR A 127 3.02 15.64 18.42
N GLY A 128 2.00 15.69 17.58
CA GLY A 128 0.60 15.63 17.99
C GLY A 128 0.19 14.22 18.45
N ALA A 129 -0.96 14.10 19.08
CA ALA A 129 -1.53 12.80 19.35
C ALA A 129 -1.91 12.10 18.02
N LYS A 130 -1.67 10.79 17.91
CA LYS A 130 -2.00 10.01 16.68
C LYS A 130 -3.47 10.12 16.30
N THR A 131 -4.33 10.37 17.27
CA THR A 131 -5.77 10.63 17.07
C THR A 131 -6.07 11.98 16.41
N GLU A 132 -5.09 12.90 16.39
CA GLU A 132 -5.22 14.21 15.72
C GLU A 132 -4.93 14.12 14.21
N LEU A 133 -4.36 13.00 13.73
CA LEU A 133 -4.23 12.79 12.29
C LEU A 133 -5.62 12.83 11.65
N SER A 134 -5.87 13.87 10.87
CA SER A 134 -7.12 14.01 10.13
C SER A 134 -7.21 12.92 9.05
N MET A 135 -8.39 12.33 8.93
CA MET A 135 -8.74 11.42 7.83
C MET A 135 -9.71 12.09 6.86
N GLU A 136 -10.13 13.31 7.17
CA GLU A 136 -11.09 14.09 6.40
C GLU A 136 -10.43 15.38 5.88
N GLY A 137 -10.96 15.91 4.78
CA GLY A 137 -10.49 17.15 4.19
C GLY A 137 -10.38 17.08 2.67
N GLY A 138 -9.89 18.14 2.06
CA GLY A 138 -9.56 18.14 0.63
C GLY A 138 -8.27 17.36 0.35
N ARG A 139 -8.07 17.01 -0.91
CA ARG A 139 -6.87 16.29 -1.36
C ARG A 139 -6.37 16.86 -2.67
N ILE A 140 -5.06 16.84 -2.90
CA ILE A 140 -4.46 16.95 -4.23
C ILE A 140 -3.97 15.56 -4.60
N ILE A 141 -4.64 14.94 -5.58
CA ILE A 141 -4.35 13.57 -6.00
C ILE A 141 -2.96 13.53 -6.64
N SER A 142 -2.12 12.65 -6.16
CA SER A 142 -0.73 12.46 -6.59
C SER A 142 -0.49 11.17 -7.38
N THR A 143 -1.51 10.32 -7.50
CA THR A 143 -1.52 9.14 -8.36
C THR A 143 -1.74 9.52 -9.82
N GLU A 144 -1.59 8.55 -10.72
CA GLU A 144 -2.07 8.71 -12.10
C GLU A 144 -3.56 9.11 -12.11
N PRO A 145 -4.01 9.95 -13.05
CA PRO A 145 -5.31 10.62 -12.94
C PRO A 145 -6.53 9.70 -12.94
N PHE A 146 -6.37 8.44 -13.27
CA PHE A 146 -7.48 7.50 -13.40
C PHE A 146 -7.69 6.60 -12.17
N TYR A 147 -6.77 6.55 -11.22
CA TYR A 147 -6.98 5.81 -9.97
C TYR A 147 -6.65 6.66 -8.74
N ALA A 148 -7.30 6.34 -7.65
CA ALA A 148 -6.98 6.94 -6.36
C ALA A 148 -7.18 5.94 -5.22
N TYR A 149 -6.36 6.08 -4.20
CA TYR A 149 -6.57 5.38 -2.94
C TYR A 149 -7.60 6.13 -2.09
N ILE A 150 -8.49 5.38 -1.43
CA ILE A 150 -9.36 5.92 -0.39
C ILE A 150 -9.09 5.19 0.92
N LYS A 151 -8.68 5.95 1.92
CA LYS A 151 -8.39 5.43 3.25
C LYS A 151 -9.69 5.42 4.07
N ILE A 152 -10.17 4.22 4.43
CA ILE A 152 -11.44 4.03 5.15
C ILE A 152 -11.28 3.94 6.67
N ALA A 153 -10.05 3.71 7.14
CA ALA A 153 -9.71 3.67 8.56
C ALA A 153 -8.22 3.95 8.76
N GLU A 154 -7.84 4.28 9.98
CA GLU A 154 -6.48 4.56 10.42
C GLU A 154 -6.09 3.70 11.61
N GLY A 155 -4.81 3.33 11.73
CA GLY A 155 -4.28 2.51 12.81
C GLY A 155 -4.68 1.03 12.73
N CYS A 156 -4.22 0.25 13.69
CA CYS A 156 -4.47 -1.19 13.74
C CYS A 156 -4.54 -1.70 15.17
N SER A 157 -5.48 -2.62 15.45
CA SER A 157 -5.66 -3.25 16.77
C SER A 157 -5.47 -4.78 16.71
N ASN A 158 -4.89 -5.33 15.65
CA ASN A 158 -4.65 -6.78 15.54
C ASN A 158 -3.44 -7.25 16.37
N ASN A 159 -2.52 -6.33 16.70
CA ASN A 159 -1.35 -6.61 17.57
C ASN A 159 -0.50 -7.80 17.12
N CYS A 160 -0.30 -7.98 15.81
CA CYS A 160 0.64 -8.97 15.30
C CYS A 160 2.02 -8.74 15.90
N THR A 161 2.68 -9.79 16.38
CA THR A 161 3.90 -9.69 17.18
C THR A 161 5.11 -9.13 16.43
N TYR A 162 5.10 -9.17 15.11
CA TYR A 162 6.13 -8.64 14.21
C TYR A 162 5.89 -7.20 13.78
N CYS A 163 4.74 -6.60 14.13
CA CYS A 163 4.27 -5.39 13.48
C CYS A 163 4.36 -4.15 14.38
N ALA A 164 5.06 -3.12 13.91
CA ALA A 164 5.20 -1.84 14.61
C ALA A 164 4.02 -0.87 14.38
N ILE A 165 3.06 -1.17 13.49
CA ILE A 165 1.97 -0.25 13.13
C ILE A 165 1.15 0.24 14.33
N PRO A 166 0.76 -0.57 15.33
CA PRO A 166 0.02 -0.07 16.47
C PRO A 166 0.78 1.00 17.27
N SER A 167 2.11 0.89 17.35
CA SER A 167 2.96 1.88 18.01
C SER A 167 3.14 3.14 17.17
N ILE A 168 3.09 3.07 15.84
CA ILE A 168 3.27 4.20 14.93
C ILE A 168 1.94 4.92 14.70
N ARG A 169 0.89 4.19 14.30
CA ARG A 169 -0.39 4.73 13.83
C ARG A 169 -1.52 4.69 14.86
N GLY A 170 -1.28 4.04 16.01
CA GLY A 170 -2.25 3.95 17.08
C GLY A 170 -3.32 2.86 16.87
N LYS A 171 -4.35 2.93 17.71
CA LYS A 171 -5.51 2.01 17.65
C LYS A 171 -6.32 2.25 16.39
N TYR A 172 -7.00 1.19 15.93
CA TYR A 172 -7.91 1.23 14.79
C TYR A 172 -9.03 2.25 14.98
N ARG A 173 -9.25 3.08 13.96
CA ARG A 173 -10.30 4.11 13.93
C ARG A 173 -10.91 4.14 12.52
N SER A 174 -12.16 3.77 12.40
CA SER A 174 -12.92 3.85 11.15
C SER A 174 -13.36 5.29 10.87
N ARG A 175 -13.43 5.62 9.59
CA ARG A 175 -14.16 6.79 9.10
C ARG A 175 -15.66 6.47 9.05
N ARG A 176 -16.49 7.50 9.16
CA ARG A 176 -17.94 7.33 8.93
C ARG A 176 -18.21 6.99 7.47
N MET A 177 -19.20 6.14 7.24
CA MET A 177 -19.54 5.71 5.87
C MET A 177 -19.92 6.88 4.98
N GLU A 178 -20.65 7.84 5.51
CA GLU A 178 -21.09 9.04 4.79
C GLU A 178 -19.91 9.89 4.30
N ASP A 179 -18.86 10.01 5.12
CA ASP A 179 -17.67 10.78 4.79
C ASP A 179 -16.83 10.06 3.70
N VAL A 180 -16.70 8.74 3.82
CA VAL A 180 -16.03 7.91 2.79
C VAL A 180 -16.76 8.00 1.45
N VAL A 181 -18.10 7.83 1.45
CA VAL A 181 -18.94 7.93 0.23
C VAL A 181 -18.86 9.32 -0.38
N LYS A 182 -18.86 10.38 0.45
CA LYS A 182 -18.71 11.75 -0.02
C LYS A 182 -17.38 11.98 -0.73
N GLU A 183 -16.27 11.52 -0.16
CA GLU A 183 -14.95 11.62 -0.78
C GLU A 183 -14.89 10.80 -2.07
N ALA A 184 -15.43 9.58 -2.07
CA ALA A 184 -15.47 8.72 -3.25
C ALA A 184 -16.24 9.39 -4.41
N ARG A 185 -17.37 10.05 -4.15
CA ARG A 185 -18.11 10.82 -5.17
C ARG A 185 -17.25 11.94 -5.74
N TRP A 186 -16.58 12.70 -4.86
CA TRP A 186 -15.67 13.76 -5.31
C TRP A 186 -14.54 13.20 -6.20
N LEU A 187 -13.96 12.04 -5.85
CA LEU A 187 -12.95 11.37 -6.68
C LEU A 187 -13.48 11.01 -8.06
N ALA A 188 -14.69 10.41 -8.13
CA ALA A 188 -15.34 10.07 -9.40
C ALA A 188 -15.64 11.31 -10.25
N GLU A 189 -16.16 12.39 -9.66
CA GLU A 189 -16.41 13.67 -10.31
C GLU A 189 -15.13 14.32 -10.85
N ASN A 190 -13.96 14.00 -10.28
CA ASN A 190 -12.65 14.47 -10.75
C ASN A 190 -11.95 13.48 -11.70
N GLY A 191 -12.67 12.49 -12.24
CA GLY A 191 -12.20 11.63 -13.32
C GLY A 191 -11.52 10.32 -12.88
N VAL A 192 -11.55 9.99 -11.58
CA VAL A 192 -11.05 8.71 -11.09
C VAL A 192 -11.98 7.60 -11.54
N THR A 193 -11.46 6.62 -12.27
CA THR A 193 -12.22 5.46 -12.77
C THR A 193 -11.91 4.16 -12.00
N GLU A 194 -10.79 4.09 -11.29
CA GLU A 194 -10.46 3.00 -10.37
C GLU A 194 -10.30 3.52 -8.95
N LEU A 195 -11.13 3.02 -8.02
CA LEU A 195 -11.06 3.33 -6.59
C LEU A 195 -10.38 2.18 -5.85
N VAL A 196 -9.28 2.47 -5.13
CA VAL A 196 -8.57 1.47 -4.33
C VAL A 196 -8.81 1.73 -2.85
N VAL A 197 -9.61 0.86 -2.23
CA VAL A 197 -10.00 0.95 -0.82
C VAL A 197 -8.90 0.39 0.07
N VAL A 198 -8.38 1.21 0.98
CA VAL A 198 -7.25 0.86 1.85
C VAL A 198 -7.48 1.19 3.31
N ALA A 199 -6.91 0.36 4.18
CA ALA A 199 -6.69 0.57 5.60
C ALA A 199 -5.51 -0.32 6.03
N GLN A 200 -5.16 -0.39 7.30
CA GLN A 200 -4.25 -1.43 7.80
C GLN A 200 -4.94 -2.81 7.91
N ASP A 201 -6.27 -2.80 8.03
CA ASP A 201 -7.15 -3.96 7.97
C ASP A 201 -8.52 -3.48 7.48
N THR A 202 -8.82 -3.69 6.20
CA THR A 202 -10.08 -3.23 5.61
C THR A 202 -11.28 -4.05 6.09
N THR A 203 -11.07 -5.34 6.38
CA THR A 203 -12.14 -6.24 6.84
C THR A 203 -12.69 -5.88 8.22
N ARG A 204 -11.99 -5.03 8.97
CA ARG A 204 -12.41 -4.54 10.28
C ARG A 204 -13.27 -3.27 10.23
N TYR A 205 -13.43 -2.70 9.04
CA TYR A 205 -14.11 -1.42 8.89
C TYR A 205 -15.47 -1.39 9.60
N GLY A 206 -15.67 -0.37 10.41
CA GLY A 206 -16.93 -0.11 11.10
C GLY A 206 -17.10 -0.78 12.46
N GLU A 207 -16.26 -1.77 12.85
CA GLU A 207 -16.41 -2.46 14.14
C GLU A 207 -16.39 -1.52 15.34
N ASP A 208 -15.55 -0.49 15.32
CA ASP A 208 -15.35 0.46 16.41
C ASP A 208 -16.46 1.51 16.53
N ILE A 209 -17.15 1.81 15.43
CA ILE A 209 -18.20 2.86 15.40
C ILE A 209 -19.62 2.32 15.23
N TYR A 210 -19.80 1.16 14.60
CA TYR A 210 -21.11 0.54 14.34
C TYR A 210 -21.32 -0.79 15.09
N GLY A 211 -20.28 -1.30 15.77
CA GLY A 211 -20.34 -2.55 16.53
C GLY A 211 -20.26 -3.84 15.69
N LYS A 212 -20.13 -3.73 14.38
CA LYS A 212 -19.94 -4.83 13.42
C LYS A 212 -19.10 -4.39 12.23
N SER A 213 -18.52 -5.35 11.49
CA SER A 213 -17.90 -5.04 10.19
C SER A 213 -18.96 -4.50 9.23
N MET A 214 -18.66 -3.37 8.60
CA MET A 214 -19.50 -2.68 7.62
C MET A 214 -18.86 -2.62 6.24
N LEU A 215 -17.82 -3.43 5.99
CA LEU A 215 -17.14 -3.42 4.69
C LEU A 215 -18.06 -3.85 3.54
N PRO A 216 -18.90 -4.89 3.67
CA PRO A 216 -19.85 -5.26 2.60
C PRO A 216 -20.81 -4.11 2.24
N GLU A 217 -21.39 -3.46 3.23
CA GLU A 217 -22.31 -2.34 3.04
C GLU A 217 -21.60 -1.11 2.44
N LEU A 218 -20.36 -0.82 2.87
CA LEU A 218 -19.56 0.25 2.28
C LEU A 218 -19.27 -0.03 0.81
N LEU A 219 -18.80 -1.24 0.47
CA LEU A 219 -18.48 -1.60 -0.91
C LEU A 219 -19.72 -1.52 -1.82
N THR A 220 -20.88 -1.96 -1.33
CA THR A 220 -22.14 -1.81 -2.05
C THR A 220 -22.46 -0.32 -2.32
N ALA A 221 -22.35 0.54 -1.30
CA ALA A 221 -22.59 1.97 -1.46
C ALA A 221 -21.60 2.65 -2.42
N LEU A 222 -20.33 2.19 -2.45
CA LEU A 222 -19.35 2.68 -3.39
C LEU A 222 -19.65 2.25 -4.84
N CYS A 223 -20.22 1.06 -5.04
CA CYS A 223 -20.65 0.58 -6.35
C CYS A 223 -21.81 1.38 -6.95
N GLU A 224 -22.63 2.01 -6.10
CA GLU A 224 -23.73 2.89 -6.55
C GLU A 224 -23.23 4.24 -7.13
N ILE A 225 -21.96 4.59 -6.93
CA ILE A 225 -21.39 5.85 -7.44
C ILE A 225 -21.08 5.70 -8.92
N ASP A 226 -21.65 6.61 -9.73
CA ASP A 226 -21.31 6.71 -11.15
C ASP A 226 -19.86 7.20 -11.34
N GLY A 227 -19.23 6.79 -12.45
CA GLY A 227 -17.85 7.19 -12.79
C GLY A 227 -16.80 6.13 -12.47
N PHE A 228 -16.96 5.34 -11.41
CA PHE A 228 -16.05 4.21 -11.17
C PHE A 228 -16.37 3.05 -12.10
N LYS A 229 -15.33 2.55 -12.74
CA LYS A 229 -15.34 1.29 -13.49
C LYS A 229 -14.83 0.14 -12.64
N TRP A 230 -13.79 0.36 -11.84
CA TRP A 230 -13.20 -0.62 -10.96
C TRP A 230 -13.13 -0.11 -9.52
N ILE A 231 -13.48 -0.98 -8.58
CA ILE A 231 -13.30 -0.77 -7.15
C ILE A 231 -12.54 -1.96 -6.61
N ARG A 232 -11.38 -1.72 -6.00
CA ARG A 232 -10.46 -2.72 -5.48
C ARG A 232 -10.33 -2.57 -3.97
N THR A 233 -10.26 -3.68 -3.24
CA THR A 233 -10.03 -3.69 -1.79
C THR A 233 -8.72 -4.39 -1.49
N LEU A 234 -7.84 -3.74 -0.75
CA LEU A 234 -6.56 -4.29 -0.30
C LEU A 234 -6.55 -4.51 1.22
N TYR A 235 -5.62 -5.33 1.70
CA TYR A 235 -5.35 -5.59 3.12
C TYR A 235 -6.53 -6.24 3.86
N CYS A 236 -7.05 -7.35 3.33
CA CYS A 236 -8.08 -8.17 3.95
C CYS A 236 -7.46 -9.21 4.89
N TYR A 237 -7.95 -9.29 6.12
CA TYR A 237 -7.50 -10.33 7.06
C TYR A 237 -8.27 -11.63 6.84
N PRO A 238 -7.59 -12.79 6.63
CA PRO A 238 -8.22 -14.07 6.33
C PRO A 238 -9.33 -14.45 7.32
N GLU A 239 -9.05 -14.31 8.61
CA GLU A 239 -9.94 -14.67 9.70
C GLU A 239 -11.18 -13.77 9.84
N ARG A 240 -11.31 -12.74 9.00
CA ARG A 240 -12.42 -11.79 8.98
C ARG A 240 -13.18 -11.75 7.66
N ILE A 241 -12.81 -12.59 6.72
CA ILE A 241 -13.51 -12.73 5.44
C ILE A 241 -14.82 -13.48 5.70
N THR A 242 -15.94 -12.78 5.55
CA THR A 242 -17.29 -13.32 5.77
C THR A 242 -17.93 -13.75 4.45
N ASP A 243 -18.96 -14.58 4.53
CA ASP A 243 -19.77 -14.95 3.37
C ASP A 243 -20.42 -13.75 2.70
N GLU A 244 -20.89 -12.79 3.50
CA GLU A 244 -21.50 -11.54 3.02
C GLU A 244 -20.50 -10.72 2.19
N LEU A 245 -19.25 -10.61 2.62
CA LEU A 245 -18.22 -9.93 1.85
C LEU A 245 -17.97 -10.62 0.50
N LEU A 246 -17.84 -11.95 0.53
CA LEU A 246 -17.62 -12.73 -0.70
C LEU A 246 -18.82 -12.63 -1.66
N ASP A 247 -20.04 -12.64 -1.15
CA ASP A 247 -21.26 -12.52 -1.94
C ASP A 247 -21.36 -11.12 -2.60
N VAL A 248 -20.97 -10.06 -1.90
CA VAL A 248 -20.92 -8.70 -2.47
C VAL A 248 -19.84 -8.61 -3.56
N ILE A 249 -18.62 -9.14 -3.31
CA ILE A 249 -17.55 -9.14 -4.32
C ILE A 249 -17.94 -9.96 -5.55
N ALA A 250 -18.63 -11.09 -5.36
CA ALA A 250 -19.08 -11.93 -6.47
C ALA A 250 -20.14 -11.23 -7.32
N LYS A 251 -21.08 -10.53 -6.67
CA LYS A 251 -22.29 -9.96 -7.30
C LYS A 251 -22.03 -8.63 -8.02
N GLU A 252 -21.25 -7.75 -7.42
CA GLU A 252 -21.07 -6.38 -7.93
C GLU A 252 -20.03 -6.34 -9.06
N ASP A 253 -20.44 -5.88 -10.25
CA ASP A 253 -19.59 -5.84 -11.45
C ASP A 253 -18.42 -4.85 -11.33
N LYS A 254 -18.60 -3.75 -10.60
CA LYS A 254 -17.56 -2.75 -10.37
C LYS A 254 -16.49 -3.25 -9.40
N LEU A 255 -16.80 -4.21 -8.52
CA LEU A 255 -15.81 -4.83 -7.65
C LEU A 255 -14.95 -5.79 -8.46
N VAL A 256 -13.68 -5.46 -8.59
CA VAL A 256 -12.73 -6.35 -9.27
C VAL A 256 -12.61 -7.67 -8.51
N LYS A 257 -12.50 -8.76 -9.26
CA LYS A 257 -12.36 -10.10 -8.67
C LYS A 257 -10.91 -10.32 -8.21
N TYR A 258 -10.51 -9.51 -7.26
CA TYR A 258 -9.17 -9.46 -6.69
C TYR A 258 -9.27 -9.36 -5.16
N LEU A 259 -8.56 -10.21 -4.45
CA LEU A 259 -8.57 -10.24 -2.99
C LEU A 259 -7.13 -10.29 -2.46
N ASP A 260 -6.68 -9.19 -1.87
CA ASP A 260 -5.39 -9.11 -1.19
C ASP A 260 -5.54 -9.57 0.26
N MET A 261 -4.96 -10.73 0.55
CA MET A 261 -5.14 -11.45 1.81
C MET A 261 -3.79 -11.90 2.37
N PRO A 262 -3.06 -11.04 3.12
CA PRO A 262 -1.75 -11.38 3.68
C PRO A 262 -1.90 -12.43 4.80
N ILE A 263 -1.65 -13.71 4.47
CA ILE A 263 -1.75 -14.83 5.41
C ILE A 263 -0.53 -14.96 6.32
N GLN A 264 0.63 -14.48 5.90
CA GLN A 264 1.94 -14.47 6.56
C GLN A 264 2.62 -15.84 6.66
N HIS A 265 1.91 -16.90 7.04
CA HIS A 265 2.38 -18.29 7.17
C HIS A 265 1.19 -19.25 7.11
N CYS A 266 1.44 -20.57 6.99
CA CYS A 266 0.38 -21.59 7.07
C CYS A 266 0.46 -22.46 8.33
N ASP A 267 1.63 -22.58 8.98
CA ASP A 267 1.79 -23.38 10.20
C ASP A 267 1.08 -22.75 11.39
N LYS A 268 0.31 -23.55 12.12
CA LYS A 268 -0.49 -23.14 13.28
C LYS A 268 0.34 -22.55 14.41
N THR A 269 1.53 -23.11 14.66
CA THR A 269 2.40 -22.69 15.76
C THR A 269 3.01 -21.33 15.45
N ILE A 270 3.49 -21.15 14.23
CA ILE A 270 4.06 -19.89 13.76
C ILE A 270 2.98 -18.81 13.72
N LEU A 271 1.81 -19.08 13.16
CA LEU A 271 0.68 -18.12 13.15
C LEU A 271 0.28 -17.70 14.57
N LYS A 272 0.20 -18.66 15.50
CA LYS A 272 -0.07 -18.35 16.91
C LYS A 272 1.00 -17.46 17.53
N ARG A 273 2.28 -17.70 17.24
CA ARG A 273 3.40 -16.84 17.69
C ARG A 273 3.37 -15.47 17.06
N MET A 274 2.89 -15.34 15.83
CA MET A 274 2.62 -14.08 15.14
C MET A 274 1.40 -13.33 15.68
N ASN A 275 0.69 -13.89 16.66
CA ASN A 275 -0.64 -13.44 17.11
C ASN A 275 -1.67 -13.40 15.97
N ARG A 276 -1.62 -14.41 15.09
CA ARG A 276 -2.56 -14.63 13.98
C ARG A 276 -3.36 -15.91 14.24
N ARG A 277 -4.54 -16.00 13.65
CA ARG A 277 -5.42 -17.18 13.75
C ARG A 277 -5.35 -17.99 12.47
N GLY A 278 -5.58 -19.28 12.58
CA GLY A 278 -5.64 -20.21 11.47
C GLY A 278 -4.53 -21.25 11.48
N ASP A 279 -4.57 -22.09 10.51
CA ASP A 279 -3.64 -23.16 10.19
C ASP A 279 -3.81 -23.52 8.70
N ARG A 280 -2.97 -24.43 8.19
CA ARG A 280 -3.02 -24.86 6.78
C ARG A 280 -4.41 -25.31 6.35
N GLU A 281 -5.10 -26.10 7.17
CA GLU A 281 -6.42 -26.67 6.82
C GLU A 281 -7.47 -25.58 6.70
N THR A 282 -7.55 -24.67 7.66
CA THR A 282 -8.52 -23.57 7.66
C THR A 282 -8.26 -22.56 6.55
N LEU A 283 -6.98 -22.28 6.24
CA LEU A 283 -6.61 -21.40 5.11
C LEU A 283 -6.95 -22.04 3.77
N THR A 284 -6.62 -23.34 3.57
CA THR A 284 -6.97 -24.09 2.37
C THR A 284 -8.50 -24.11 2.16
N ALA A 285 -9.26 -24.37 3.22
CA ALA A 285 -10.72 -24.38 3.16
C ALA A 285 -11.30 -23.00 2.80
N LEU A 286 -10.74 -21.91 3.37
CA LEU A 286 -11.14 -20.55 3.06
C LEU A 286 -10.85 -20.21 1.58
N ILE A 287 -9.64 -20.51 1.09
CA ILE A 287 -9.24 -20.22 -0.28
C ILE A 287 -10.11 -21.00 -1.28
N LYS A 288 -10.37 -22.28 -1.00
CA LYS A 288 -11.28 -23.09 -1.81
C LYS A 288 -12.68 -22.46 -1.89
N LYS A 289 -13.24 -22.05 -0.74
CA LYS A 289 -14.53 -21.36 -0.67
C LYS A 289 -14.54 -20.05 -1.46
N ILE A 290 -13.46 -19.26 -1.38
CA ILE A 290 -13.34 -18.02 -2.15
C ILE A 290 -13.38 -18.31 -3.64
N ARG A 291 -12.60 -19.28 -4.13
CA ARG A 291 -12.56 -19.65 -5.55
C ARG A 291 -13.89 -20.24 -6.05
N GLU A 292 -14.62 -20.95 -5.18
CA GLU A 292 -15.97 -21.46 -5.49
C GLU A 292 -17.00 -20.33 -5.60
N LYS A 293 -16.94 -19.31 -4.72
CA LYS A 293 -17.89 -18.19 -4.72
C LYS A 293 -17.56 -17.12 -5.76
N ILE A 294 -16.29 -16.91 -6.05
CA ILE A 294 -15.80 -15.88 -6.97
C ILE A 294 -14.95 -16.55 -8.05
N PRO A 295 -15.57 -17.02 -9.15
CA PRO A 295 -14.82 -17.60 -10.26
C PRO A 295 -13.79 -16.62 -10.82
N ASN A 296 -12.60 -17.13 -11.18
CA ASN A 296 -11.48 -16.35 -11.72
C ASN A 296 -10.97 -15.24 -10.78
N VAL A 297 -11.14 -15.41 -9.47
CA VAL A 297 -10.57 -14.48 -8.49
C VAL A 297 -9.05 -14.51 -8.54
N THR A 298 -8.44 -13.33 -8.56
CA THR A 298 -7.01 -13.17 -8.33
C THR A 298 -6.77 -13.08 -6.83
N LEU A 299 -6.10 -14.06 -6.27
CA LEU A 299 -5.68 -14.06 -4.87
C LEU A 299 -4.26 -13.55 -4.75
N ARG A 300 -4.11 -12.44 -4.04
CA ARG A 300 -2.82 -11.92 -3.63
C ARG A 300 -2.55 -12.24 -2.17
N THR A 301 -1.33 -12.64 -1.87
CA THR A 301 -0.91 -12.89 -0.49
C THR A 301 0.48 -12.33 -0.20
N THR A 302 0.78 -12.23 1.08
CA THR A 302 2.11 -11.91 1.59
C THR A 302 2.50 -12.95 2.62
N LEU A 303 3.75 -13.43 2.53
CA LEU A 303 4.36 -14.39 3.46
C LEU A 303 5.55 -13.75 4.17
N ILE A 304 5.84 -14.27 5.37
CA ILE A 304 7.04 -13.95 6.14
C ILE A 304 7.73 -15.28 6.47
N THR A 305 8.98 -15.42 6.03
CA THR A 305 9.83 -16.59 6.31
C THR A 305 10.87 -16.28 7.37
N GLY A 306 11.33 -17.32 8.05
CA GLY A 306 12.35 -17.18 9.10
C GLY A 306 11.85 -16.42 10.33
N PHE A 307 10.54 -16.48 10.61
CA PHE A 307 10.00 -15.95 11.85
C PHE A 307 10.61 -16.69 13.05
N PRO A 308 10.86 -16.03 14.22
CA PRO A 308 11.45 -16.69 15.37
C PRO A 308 10.79 -18.02 15.72
N GLY A 309 11.60 -19.08 15.81
CA GLY A 309 11.14 -20.45 16.08
C GLY A 309 10.63 -21.24 14.89
N GLU A 310 10.68 -20.68 13.66
CA GLU A 310 10.33 -21.42 12.45
C GLU A 310 11.37 -22.51 12.18
N THR A 311 10.94 -23.79 12.27
CA THR A 311 11.78 -24.93 11.98
C THR A 311 11.90 -25.17 10.46
N LYS A 312 12.80 -26.09 10.08
CA LYS A 312 12.95 -26.49 8.69
C LYS A 312 11.69 -27.18 8.16
N GLU A 313 11.08 -28.03 8.97
CA GLU A 313 9.87 -28.78 8.62
C GLU A 313 8.67 -27.84 8.40
N GLN A 314 8.53 -26.81 9.24
CA GLN A 314 7.46 -25.79 9.08
C GLN A 314 7.68 -24.95 7.83
N PHE A 315 8.92 -24.65 7.49
CA PHE A 315 9.24 -23.97 6.22
C PHE A 315 8.97 -24.87 5.00
N GLU A 316 9.33 -26.16 5.06
CA GLU A 316 9.03 -27.13 4.00
C GLU A 316 7.50 -27.27 3.82
N GLU A 317 6.72 -27.28 4.91
CA GLU A 317 5.26 -27.26 4.87
C GLU A 317 4.73 -26.00 4.18
N LEU A 318 5.34 -24.82 4.43
CA LEU A 318 4.97 -23.58 3.76
C LEU A 318 5.24 -23.65 2.25
N CYS A 319 6.36 -24.22 1.82
CA CYS A 319 6.67 -24.45 0.40
C CYS A 319 5.61 -25.33 -0.26
N GLU A 320 5.26 -26.47 0.37
CA GLU A 320 4.21 -27.37 -0.15
C GLU A 320 2.84 -26.68 -0.21
N PHE A 321 2.52 -25.84 0.77
CA PHE A 321 1.28 -25.07 0.78
C PHE A 321 1.24 -24.09 -0.39
N VAL A 322 2.33 -23.37 -0.69
CA VAL A 322 2.41 -22.44 -1.85
C VAL A 322 2.19 -23.20 -3.17
N LYS A 323 2.82 -24.37 -3.34
CA LYS A 323 2.66 -25.24 -4.52
C LYS A 323 1.22 -25.73 -4.69
N GLU A 324 0.58 -26.11 -3.57
CA GLU A 324 -0.80 -26.61 -3.58
C GLU A 324 -1.80 -25.50 -3.91
N ILE A 325 -1.68 -24.33 -3.27
CA ILE A 325 -2.63 -23.23 -3.39
C ILE A 325 -2.48 -22.48 -4.71
N ARG A 326 -1.24 -22.27 -5.18
CA ARG A 326 -0.96 -21.55 -6.43
C ARG A 326 -1.60 -20.16 -6.43
N PHE A 327 -1.11 -19.29 -5.56
CA PHE A 327 -1.56 -17.89 -5.55
C PHE A 327 -1.23 -17.19 -6.88
N GLU A 328 -2.15 -16.39 -7.38
CA GLU A 328 -1.97 -15.60 -8.59
C GLU A 328 -0.92 -14.49 -8.38
N ARG A 329 -0.88 -13.92 -7.17
CA ARG A 329 0.10 -12.92 -6.76
C ARG A 329 0.61 -13.25 -5.36
N LEU A 330 1.93 -13.30 -5.19
CA LEU A 330 2.56 -13.58 -3.90
C LEU A 330 3.82 -12.75 -3.74
N GLY A 331 3.96 -12.11 -2.57
CA GLY A 331 5.21 -11.54 -2.11
C GLY A 331 5.68 -12.24 -0.85
N CYS A 332 6.98 -12.55 -0.76
CA CYS A 332 7.59 -13.15 0.42
C CYS A 332 8.72 -12.29 0.95
N PHE A 333 8.71 -12.06 2.27
CA PHE A 333 9.72 -11.27 2.96
C PHE A 333 10.44 -12.10 4.00
N ALA A 334 11.76 -11.95 4.09
CA ALA A 334 12.52 -12.41 5.24
C ALA A 334 12.04 -11.63 6.49
N TYR A 335 11.83 -12.32 7.61
CA TYR A 335 11.46 -11.65 8.86
C TYR A 335 12.50 -10.61 9.26
N SER A 336 12.05 -9.39 9.51
CA SER A 336 12.85 -8.28 10.05
C SER A 336 12.49 -8.06 11.52
N PRO A 337 13.46 -8.13 12.45
CA PRO A 337 13.21 -7.85 13.86
C PRO A 337 13.05 -6.34 14.08
N GLU A 338 11.80 -5.89 14.04
CA GLU A 338 11.47 -4.48 14.20
C GLU A 338 11.51 -4.06 15.67
N GLU A 339 12.30 -3.04 15.95
CA GLU A 339 12.48 -2.50 17.30
C GLU A 339 11.17 -2.18 18.00
N GLY A 340 11.05 -2.57 19.26
CA GLY A 340 9.87 -2.37 20.09
C GLY A 340 8.71 -3.34 19.84
N THR A 341 8.86 -4.28 18.89
CA THR A 341 7.86 -5.33 18.67
C THR A 341 8.08 -6.52 19.61
N PRO A 342 7.02 -7.28 19.94
CA PRO A 342 7.20 -8.50 20.77
C PRO A 342 8.14 -9.54 20.15
N ALA A 343 8.07 -9.75 18.83
CA ALA A 343 8.85 -10.79 18.15
C ALA A 343 10.35 -10.48 18.09
N GLU A 344 10.76 -9.21 18.16
CA GLU A 344 12.16 -8.82 18.31
C GLU A 344 12.83 -9.46 19.52
N LYS A 345 12.07 -9.65 20.60
CA LYS A 345 12.54 -10.16 21.90
C LYS A 345 12.49 -11.69 22.02
N PHE A 346 12.04 -12.39 21.00
CA PHE A 346 12.03 -13.85 21.02
C PHE A 346 13.47 -14.39 20.91
N GLU A 347 13.82 -15.34 21.76
CA GLU A 347 15.20 -15.83 21.86
C GLU A 347 15.60 -16.75 20.70
N ASP A 348 14.64 -17.44 20.09
CA ASP A 348 14.83 -18.40 19.01
C ASP A 348 14.81 -17.77 17.61
N GLN A 349 15.60 -16.70 17.44
CA GLN A 349 15.75 -15.99 16.16
C GLN A 349 16.40 -16.90 15.11
N VAL A 350 15.79 -16.97 13.93
CA VAL A 350 16.40 -17.62 12.77
C VAL A 350 17.53 -16.73 12.22
N PRO A 351 18.72 -17.28 11.90
CA PRO A 351 19.81 -16.48 11.33
C PRO A 351 19.38 -15.72 10.06
N LEU A 352 19.89 -14.49 9.87
CA LEU A 352 19.52 -13.64 8.73
C LEU A 352 19.66 -14.35 7.37
N LYS A 353 20.81 -15.01 7.16
CA LYS A 353 21.07 -15.76 5.93
C LYS A 353 20.01 -16.83 5.64
N ASP A 354 19.53 -17.51 6.68
CA ASP A 354 18.51 -18.55 6.51
C ASP A 354 17.13 -17.94 6.25
N ARG A 355 16.82 -16.79 6.86
CA ARG A 355 15.58 -16.03 6.58
C ARG A 355 15.53 -15.58 5.12
N GLU A 356 16.60 -14.97 4.64
CA GLU A 356 16.75 -14.48 3.26
C GLU A 356 16.66 -15.65 2.27
N ARG A 357 17.41 -16.73 2.51
CA ARG A 357 17.37 -17.92 1.64
C ARG A 357 15.99 -18.57 1.57
N ARG A 358 15.26 -18.61 2.69
CA ARG A 358 13.88 -19.12 2.71
C ARG A 358 12.94 -18.23 1.90
N ALA A 359 13.07 -16.91 1.98
CA ALA A 359 12.29 -15.98 1.17
C ALA A 359 12.58 -16.14 -0.32
N GLU A 360 13.86 -16.27 -0.71
CA GLU A 360 14.27 -16.54 -2.09
C GLU A 360 13.65 -17.84 -2.63
N ILE A 361 13.68 -18.95 -1.85
CA ILE A 361 13.09 -20.22 -2.27
C ILE A 361 11.58 -20.09 -2.54
N ILE A 362 10.84 -19.38 -1.68
CA ILE A 362 9.40 -19.12 -1.91
C ILE A 362 9.20 -18.28 -3.18
N MET A 363 10.04 -17.29 -3.44
CA MET A 363 9.92 -16.45 -4.63
C MET A 363 10.33 -17.20 -5.92
N GLU A 364 11.33 -18.08 -5.85
CA GLU A 364 11.68 -18.99 -6.94
C GLU A 364 10.48 -19.93 -7.29
N GLU A 365 9.81 -20.48 -6.29
CA GLU A 365 8.62 -21.30 -6.48
C GLU A 365 7.44 -20.50 -7.05
N GLN A 366 7.23 -19.29 -6.54
CA GLN A 366 6.18 -18.41 -7.05
C GLN A 366 6.43 -18.00 -8.50
N MET A 367 7.67 -17.82 -8.92
CA MET A 367 8.00 -17.52 -10.30
C MET A 367 7.54 -18.66 -11.23
N ILE A 368 7.81 -19.93 -10.86
CA ILE A 368 7.33 -21.09 -11.61
C ILE A 368 5.80 -21.14 -11.69
N ILE A 369 5.13 -20.82 -10.58
CA ILE A 369 3.66 -20.76 -10.53
C ILE A 369 3.15 -19.65 -11.43
N SER A 370 3.74 -18.46 -11.38
CA SER A 370 3.36 -17.29 -12.19
C SER A 370 3.53 -17.58 -13.68
N ASP A 371 4.65 -18.18 -14.08
CA ASP A 371 4.88 -18.59 -15.47
C ASP A 371 3.77 -19.53 -15.98
N SER A 372 3.45 -20.56 -15.20
CA SER A 372 2.38 -21.50 -15.57
C SER A 372 0.99 -20.87 -15.63
N LEU A 373 0.71 -19.86 -14.77
CA LEU A 373 -0.57 -19.14 -14.79
C LEU A 373 -0.62 -18.16 -15.98
N ASN A 374 0.49 -17.51 -16.28
CA ASN A 374 0.62 -16.63 -17.44
C ASN A 374 0.52 -17.41 -18.76
N GLU A 375 1.15 -18.59 -18.88
CA GLU A 375 0.97 -19.48 -20.02
C GLU A 375 -0.50 -19.91 -20.22
N ALA A 376 -1.23 -20.15 -19.13
CA ALA A 376 -2.65 -20.48 -19.19
C ALA A 376 -3.53 -19.29 -19.62
N ALA A 377 -3.02 -18.07 -19.58
CA ALA A 377 -3.71 -16.87 -20.06
C ALA A 377 -3.50 -16.62 -21.55
N LEU A 378 -2.60 -17.34 -22.24
CA LEU A 378 -2.40 -17.21 -23.68
C LEU A 378 -3.70 -17.40 -24.45
N ASP A 379 -3.85 -16.66 -25.54
CA ASP A 379 -5.07 -16.58 -26.37
C ASP A 379 -6.32 -16.04 -25.68
N SER A 380 -6.26 -15.68 -24.40
CA SER A 380 -7.39 -15.05 -23.69
C SER A 380 -7.55 -13.57 -24.05
N GLU A 381 -8.76 -13.07 -23.88
CA GLU A 381 -9.09 -11.65 -24.01
C GLU A 381 -9.17 -11.00 -22.63
N VAL A 382 -8.43 -9.92 -22.41
CA VAL A 382 -8.40 -9.20 -21.14
C VAL A 382 -8.73 -7.73 -21.36
N GLU A 383 -9.56 -7.15 -20.49
CA GLU A 383 -9.78 -5.72 -20.48
C GLU A 383 -8.63 -5.02 -19.72
N VAL A 384 -7.99 -4.06 -20.38
CA VAL A 384 -6.80 -3.36 -19.89
C VAL A 384 -7.06 -1.86 -19.84
N VAL A 385 -6.78 -1.20 -18.71
CA VAL A 385 -6.66 0.25 -18.66
C VAL A 385 -5.26 0.65 -19.13
N CYS A 386 -5.18 1.48 -20.17
CA CYS A 386 -3.91 1.98 -20.67
C CYS A 386 -3.31 2.99 -19.67
N VAL A 387 -2.12 2.68 -19.15
CA VAL A 387 -1.36 3.52 -18.21
C VAL A 387 -0.39 4.42 -18.95
N GLY A 388 0.20 3.96 -20.05
CA GLY A 388 1.17 4.75 -20.78
C GLY A 388 1.68 4.09 -22.06
N LEU A 389 2.66 4.75 -22.65
CA LEU A 389 3.39 4.28 -23.82
C LEU A 389 4.88 4.17 -23.43
N ASP A 390 5.42 2.98 -23.55
CA ASP A 390 6.87 2.78 -23.51
C ASP A 390 7.46 3.16 -24.88
N ARG A 391 8.18 4.26 -24.90
CA ARG A 391 8.74 4.81 -26.15
C ARG A 391 9.95 4.01 -26.67
N TYR A 392 10.60 3.23 -25.80
CA TYR A 392 11.75 2.43 -26.18
C TYR A 392 11.31 1.08 -26.77
N ALA A 393 10.31 0.46 -26.16
CA ALA A 393 9.70 -0.75 -26.67
C ALA A 393 8.63 -0.50 -27.74
N GLU A 394 8.29 0.76 -28.00
CA GLU A 394 7.24 1.20 -28.96
C GLU A 394 5.88 0.50 -28.73
N CYS A 395 5.56 0.18 -27.48
CA CYS A 395 4.31 -0.48 -27.11
C CYS A 395 3.59 0.27 -25.97
N TYR A 396 2.28 0.09 -25.92
CA TYR A 396 1.50 0.55 -24.77
C TYR A 396 1.66 -0.41 -23.60
N TYR A 397 1.44 0.11 -22.39
CA TYR A 397 1.34 -0.74 -21.22
C TYR A 397 0.15 -0.33 -20.36
N GLY A 398 -0.38 -1.29 -19.64
CA GLY A 398 -1.55 -1.09 -18.81
C GLY A 398 -1.70 -2.17 -17.75
N ARG A 399 -2.88 -2.19 -17.14
CA ARG A 399 -3.24 -3.16 -16.08
C ARG A 399 -4.65 -3.69 -16.30
N SER A 400 -4.87 -4.91 -15.87
CA SER A 400 -6.19 -5.53 -15.82
C SER A 400 -6.81 -5.45 -14.41
N GLN A 401 -7.99 -6.04 -14.27
CA GLN A 401 -8.58 -6.26 -12.94
C GLN A 401 -7.71 -7.14 -12.02
N ALA A 402 -6.86 -7.98 -12.59
CA ALA A 402 -5.97 -8.89 -11.86
C ALA A 402 -4.70 -8.19 -11.32
N ASP A 403 -4.51 -6.89 -11.60
CA ASP A 403 -3.28 -6.19 -11.30
C ASP A 403 -3.55 -4.91 -10.49
N ALA A 404 -3.09 -4.88 -9.23
CA ALA A 404 -3.17 -3.70 -8.39
C ALA A 404 -2.15 -2.64 -8.82
N PRO A 405 -2.49 -1.33 -8.77
CA PRO A 405 -1.56 -0.24 -9.12
C PRO A 405 -0.26 -0.32 -8.32
N GLU A 406 0.88 -0.15 -8.99
CA GLU A 406 2.23 -0.06 -8.41
C GLU A 406 2.72 -1.31 -7.65
N ILE A 407 1.93 -2.38 -7.61
CA ILE A 407 2.22 -3.58 -6.82
C ILE A 407 2.44 -4.81 -7.71
N ASP A 408 1.54 -5.02 -8.68
CA ASP A 408 1.52 -6.22 -9.52
C ASP A 408 2.12 -5.95 -10.91
N GLY A 409 2.11 -6.97 -11.79
CA GLY A 409 2.65 -6.91 -13.13
C GLY A 409 1.88 -5.97 -14.08
N LYS A 410 2.37 -5.89 -15.31
CA LYS A 410 1.82 -5.07 -16.38
C LYS A 410 1.39 -5.93 -17.56
N ILE A 411 0.57 -5.35 -18.41
CA ILE A 411 0.23 -5.91 -19.72
C ILE A 411 0.77 -4.95 -20.77
N PHE A 412 1.77 -5.38 -21.53
CA PHE A 412 2.31 -4.68 -22.68
C PHE A 412 1.50 -5.06 -23.91
N PHE A 413 1.14 -4.08 -24.76
CA PHE A 413 0.35 -4.39 -25.93
C PHE A 413 0.64 -3.48 -27.12
N LEU A 414 0.54 -4.06 -28.30
CA LEU A 414 0.62 -3.32 -29.56
C LEU A 414 -0.76 -2.85 -29.98
N SER A 415 -0.82 -1.75 -30.70
CA SER A 415 -2.05 -1.22 -31.30
C SER A 415 -1.73 -0.48 -32.59
N GLU A 416 -2.50 -0.72 -33.65
CA GLU A 416 -2.43 0.07 -34.90
C GLU A 416 -3.00 1.47 -34.72
N ASP A 417 -4.01 1.60 -33.84
CA ASP A 417 -4.62 2.89 -33.49
C ASP A 417 -3.94 3.51 -32.28
N LYS A 418 -4.00 4.85 -32.21
CA LYS A 418 -3.56 5.58 -31.02
C LYS A 418 -4.48 5.29 -29.83
N VAL A 419 -3.92 4.75 -28.77
CA VAL A 419 -4.58 4.54 -27.48
C VAL A 419 -4.26 5.72 -26.54
N ARG A 420 -5.28 6.20 -25.82
CA ARG A 420 -5.10 7.26 -24.82
C ARG A 420 -4.83 6.64 -23.46
N VAL A 421 -4.02 7.33 -22.66
CA VAL A 421 -3.95 7.04 -21.22
C VAL A 421 -5.37 7.12 -20.65
N VAL A 422 -5.73 6.19 -19.74
CA VAL A 422 -7.06 6.02 -19.15
C VAL A 422 -8.09 5.28 -20.05
N GLU A 423 -7.76 5.03 -21.30
CA GLU A 423 -8.65 4.28 -22.17
C GLU A 423 -8.65 2.78 -21.77
N TYR A 424 -9.85 2.22 -21.67
CA TYR A 424 -10.03 0.78 -21.45
C TYR A 424 -10.15 0.08 -22.77
N VAL A 425 -9.24 -0.84 -23.05
CA VAL A 425 -9.17 -1.58 -24.32
C VAL A 425 -9.21 -3.07 -24.07
N LYS A 426 -9.69 -3.82 -25.05
CA LYS A 426 -9.55 -5.28 -25.07
C LYS A 426 -8.22 -5.63 -25.69
N VAL A 427 -7.47 -6.50 -25.00
CA VAL A 427 -6.17 -7.02 -25.43
C VAL A 427 -6.26 -8.52 -25.49
N LYS A 428 -5.88 -9.10 -26.63
CA LYS A 428 -5.62 -10.53 -26.75
C LYS A 428 -4.21 -10.79 -26.26
N ILE A 429 -4.05 -11.76 -25.36
CA ILE A 429 -2.72 -12.14 -24.83
C ILE A 429 -2.04 -13.07 -25.84
N ASP A 430 -0.89 -12.67 -26.31
CA ASP A 430 -0.13 -13.36 -27.35
C ASP A 430 1.15 -14.01 -26.81
N ASP A 431 1.74 -13.47 -25.71
CA ASP A 431 2.99 -13.94 -25.12
C ASP A 431 3.07 -13.58 -23.63
N THR A 432 4.07 -14.08 -22.95
CA THR A 432 4.36 -13.84 -21.53
C THR A 432 5.82 -13.43 -21.30
N MET A 433 6.06 -12.64 -20.26
CA MET A 433 7.41 -12.24 -19.87
C MET A 433 7.49 -12.12 -18.33
N ASP A 434 8.13 -13.09 -17.68
CA ASP A 434 8.22 -13.18 -16.20
C ASP A 434 6.83 -13.01 -15.54
N TYR A 435 6.63 -11.88 -14.84
CA TYR A 435 5.36 -11.55 -14.18
C TYR A 435 4.38 -10.75 -15.06
N ASP A 436 4.79 -10.38 -16.27
CA ASP A 436 4.05 -9.51 -17.19
C ASP A 436 3.42 -10.32 -18.34
N LEU A 437 2.43 -9.72 -18.99
CA LEU A 437 1.78 -10.29 -20.17
C LEU A 437 2.03 -9.39 -21.38
N ILE A 438 2.07 -10.00 -22.57
CA ILE A 438 2.24 -9.30 -23.84
C ILE A 438 1.05 -9.62 -24.73
N GLY A 439 0.54 -8.64 -25.46
CA GLY A 439 -0.58 -8.87 -26.35
C GLY A 439 -0.80 -7.80 -27.41
N SER A 440 -1.93 -7.90 -28.07
CA SER A 440 -2.35 -7.01 -29.13
C SER A 440 -3.76 -6.48 -28.86
N LYS A 441 -3.97 -5.17 -29.08
CA LYS A 441 -5.30 -4.56 -29.01
C LYS A 441 -6.19 -5.18 -30.08
N MET A 442 -7.41 -5.53 -29.69
CA MET A 442 -8.43 -6.07 -30.57
C MET A 442 -9.22 -4.97 -31.29
#